data_e8a45f247066acc9fb68b424df414007
#
_entry.id   e8a45f247066acc9fb68b424df414007
#
_cell.length_a   1.000
_cell.length_b   1.000
_cell.length_c   1.000
_cell.angle_alpha   90.00
_cell.angle_beta   90.00
_cell.angle_gamma   90.00
#
_symmetry.space_group_name_H-M   'P 1'
#
loop_
_entity.id
_entity.type
_entity.pdbx_description
1 polymer ?
#
loop_
_entity_poly.entity_id
_entity_poly.type
_entity_poly.pdbx_seq_one_letter_code
_entity_poly.pdbx_strand_id
1 'polypeptide(L)'
;MFKDIITYELDDDVDEAYLLEIAGEIIESWMSKQPGFIQWDIHKDSIGEGYTDIVYWETREAAQEAEQQMGNIPNAADWFSCYKEGSIGSQNLQQLGSFK
;
A
#
# COMPACT_ATOMS: atom_id res chain seq x y z
N MET A 1 6.96 12.10 -9.97
CA MET A 1 6.29 11.28 -8.93
C MET A 1 6.09 9.86 -9.44
N PHE A 2 6.33 8.91 -8.58
CA PHE A 2 6.18 7.48 -8.87
C PHE A 2 5.08 6.91 -8.00
N LYS A 3 4.24 6.04 -8.56
CA LYS A 3 3.10 5.46 -7.83
C LYS A 3 3.11 3.95 -7.91
N ASP A 4 2.90 3.31 -6.76
CA ASP A 4 2.60 1.89 -6.67
C ASP A 4 1.10 1.73 -6.52
N ILE A 5 0.48 0.99 -7.40
CA ILE A 5 -0.95 0.67 -7.35
C ILE A 5 -1.08 -0.80 -6.96
N ILE A 6 -1.76 -1.05 -5.87
CA ILE A 6 -1.94 -2.42 -5.36
C ILE A 6 -3.44 -2.69 -5.27
N THR A 7 -3.89 -3.76 -5.91
CA THR A 7 -5.28 -4.20 -5.85
C THR A 7 -5.36 -5.50 -5.08
N TYR A 8 -6.42 -5.67 -4.30
CA TYR A 8 -6.58 -6.85 -3.47
C TYR A 8 -8.02 -7.00 -2.98
N GLU A 9 -8.33 -8.16 -2.43
CA GLU A 9 -9.52 -8.38 -1.62
C GLU A 9 -9.07 -8.62 -0.18
N LEU A 10 -9.95 -8.33 0.78
CA LEU A 10 -9.66 -8.63 2.17
C LEU A 10 -9.91 -10.10 2.45
N ASP A 11 -9.09 -10.67 3.34
CA ASP A 11 -9.34 -12.00 3.89
C ASP A 11 -10.72 -12.03 4.56
N ASP A 12 -11.40 -13.17 4.54
CA ASP A 12 -12.77 -13.30 5.03
C ASP A 12 -12.92 -12.92 6.52
N ASP A 13 -11.85 -13.05 7.29
CA ASP A 13 -11.84 -12.73 8.72
C ASP A 13 -11.42 -11.29 9.03
N VAL A 14 -11.20 -10.47 8.02
CA VAL A 14 -10.69 -9.09 8.17
C VAL A 14 -11.75 -8.10 7.73
N ASP A 15 -12.05 -7.12 8.59
CA ASP A 15 -12.92 -6.01 8.23
C ASP A 15 -12.12 -4.74 7.91
N GLU A 16 -12.81 -3.73 7.39
CA GLU A 16 -12.17 -2.48 6.98
C GLU A 16 -11.55 -1.74 8.17
N ALA A 17 -12.18 -1.80 9.33
CA ALA A 17 -11.67 -1.14 10.52
C ALA A 17 -10.32 -1.72 10.94
N TYR A 18 -10.16 -3.03 10.88
CA TYR A 18 -8.91 -3.69 11.20
C TYR A 18 -7.82 -3.34 10.18
N LEU A 19 -8.17 -3.34 8.90
CA LEU A 19 -7.23 -2.95 7.84
C LEU A 19 -6.68 -1.54 8.09
N LEU A 20 -7.56 -0.59 8.41
CA LEU A 20 -7.16 0.79 8.65
C LEU A 20 -6.33 0.95 9.92
N GLU A 21 -6.62 0.16 10.95
CA GLU A 21 -5.83 0.14 12.19
C GLU A 21 -4.41 -0.33 11.91
N ILE A 22 -4.26 -1.45 11.20
CA ILE A 22 -2.94 -1.98 10.84
C ILE A 22 -2.18 -1.01 9.94
N ALA A 23 -2.85 -0.41 8.95
CA ALA A 23 -2.22 0.58 8.07
C ALA A 23 -1.70 1.77 8.87
N GLY A 24 -2.48 2.26 9.83
CA GLY A 24 -2.06 3.36 10.72
C GLY A 24 -0.81 3.02 11.51
N GLU A 25 -0.70 1.81 12.02
CA GLU A 25 0.48 1.35 12.73
C GLU A 25 1.71 1.28 11.82
N ILE A 26 1.54 0.81 10.59
CA ILE A 26 2.62 0.72 9.61
C ILE A 26 3.10 2.11 9.18
N ILE A 27 2.19 3.03 8.95
CA ILE A 27 2.52 4.42 8.64
C ILE A 27 3.39 5.01 9.75
N GLU A 28 2.95 4.88 10.98
CA GLU A 28 3.62 5.49 12.12
C GLU A 28 4.99 4.84 12.41
N SER A 29 5.07 3.51 12.35
CA SER A 29 6.27 2.79 12.76
C SER A 29 7.30 2.63 11.64
N TRP A 30 6.90 2.65 10.39
CA TRP A 30 7.80 2.30 9.30
C TRP A 30 7.64 3.14 8.04
N MET A 31 6.44 3.17 7.45
CA MET A 31 6.26 3.73 6.09
C MET A 31 6.64 5.21 6.00
N SER A 32 6.19 6.01 6.97
CA SER A 32 6.48 7.45 6.97
C SER A 32 7.96 7.79 7.14
N LYS A 33 8.75 6.82 7.59
CA LYS A 33 10.18 6.98 7.81
C LYS A 33 11.02 6.60 6.60
N GLN A 34 10.40 6.08 5.55
CA GLN A 34 11.13 5.68 4.36
C GLN A 34 11.48 6.91 3.52
N PRO A 35 12.76 7.03 3.07
CA PRO A 35 13.15 8.16 2.22
C PRO A 35 12.30 8.22 0.95
N GLY A 36 11.80 9.41 0.63
CA GLY A 36 11.01 9.63 -0.58
C GLY A 36 9.55 9.22 -0.48
N PHE A 37 9.10 8.73 0.65
CA PHE A 37 7.68 8.46 0.86
C PHE A 37 6.88 9.76 0.89
N ILE A 38 5.74 9.77 0.18
CA ILE A 38 4.87 10.94 0.13
C ILE A 38 3.54 10.66 0.82
N GLN A 39 2.83 9.60 0.41
CA GLN A 39 1.46 9.36 0.84
C GLN A 39 1.04 7.94 0.50
N TRP A 40 0.14 7.40 1.30
CA TRP A 40 -0.49 6.11 1.05
C TRP A 40 -1.99 6.28 1.19
N ASP A 41 -2.73 6.06 0.11
CA ASP A 41 -4.18 6.15 0.08
C ASP A 41 -4.77 4.75 -0.08
N ILE A 42 -5.76 4.44 0.73
CA ILE A 42 -6.46 3.16 0.70
C ILE A 42 -7.89 3.42 0.22
N HIS A 43 -8.31 2.69 -0.82
CA HIS A 43 -9.63 2.88 -1.42
C HIS A 43 -10.39 1.57 -1.44
N LYS A 44 -11.71 1.69 -1.25
CA LYS A 44 -12.63 0.63 -1.60
C LYS A 44 -13.10 0.87 -3.03
N ASP A 45 -13.05 -0.16 -3.86
CA ASP A 45 -13.53 -0.04 -5.23
C ASP A 45 -15.03 0.28 -5.23
N SER A 46 -15.46 1.17 -6.11
CA SER A 46 -16.86 1.59 -6.17
C SER A 46 -17.79 0.49 -6.69
N ILE A 47 -17.23 -0.50 -7.37
CA ILE A 47 -17.98 -1.64 -7.90
C ILE A 47 -17.23 -2.91 -7.50
N GLY A 48 -17.96 -3.88 -6.93
CA GLY A 48 -17.37 -5.13 -6.47
C GLY A 48 -16.87 -5.06 -5.03
N GLU A 49 -16.02 -6.03 -4.66
CA GLU A 49 -15.56 -6.21 -3.28
C GLU A 49 -14.06 -5.94 -3.11
N GLY A 50 -13.43 -5.41 -4.16
CA GLY A 50 -11.99 -5.17 -4.16
C GLY A 50 -11.59 -3.86 -3.52
N TYR A 51 -10.30 -3.74 -3.26
CA TYR A 51 -9.68 -2.54 -2.71
C TYR A 51 -8.49 -2.16 -3.59
N THR A 52 -8.18 -0.86 -3.59
CA THR A 52 -7.06 -0.33 -4.37
C THR A 52 -6.28 0.64 -3.50
N ASP A 53 -5.00 0.34 -3.27
CA ASP A 53 -4.10 1.23 -2.58
C ASP A 53 -3.22 1.95 -3.59
N ILE A 54 -2.95 3.23 -3.31
CA ILE A 54 -1.97 3.99 -4.09
C ILE A 54 -0.93 4.50 -3.11
N VAL A 55 0.33 4.13 -3.34
CA VAL A 55 1.45 4.63 -2.56
C VAL A 55 2.26 5.57 -3.45
N TYR A 56 2.47 6.78 -2.98
CA TYR A 56 3.15 7.85 -3.72
C TYR A 56 4.58 7.98 -3.23
N TRP A 57 5.52 7.99 -4.16
CA TRP A 57 6.96 8.12 -3.90
C TRP A 57 7.53 9.27 -4.72
N GLU A 58 8.58 9.92 -4.21
CA GLU A 58 9.27 10.96 -4.96
C GLU A 58 9.91 10.40 -6.22
N THR A 59 10.51 9.20 -6.12
CA THR A 59 11.22 8.57 -7.23
C THR A 59 10.95 7.06 -7.25
N ARG A 60 11.23 6.45 -8.40
CA ARG A 60 11.19 5.01 -8.56
C ARG A 60 12.19 4.32 -7.63
N GLU A 61 13.38 4.89 -7.50
CA GLU A 61 14.44 4.33 -6.66
C GLU A 61 14.02 4.28 -5.19
N ALA A 62 13.32 5.31 -4.71
CA ALA A 62 12.79 5.33 -3.35
C ALA A 62 11.79 4.18 -3.13
N ALA A 63 10.91 3.96 -4.10
CA ALA A 63 9.92 2.87 -4.03
C ALA A 63 10.61 1.50 -4.00
N GLN A 64 11.61 1.30 -4.85
CA GLN A 64 12.34 0.04 -4.92
C GLN A 64 13.13 -0.24 -3.64
N GLU A 65 13.74 0.78 -3.07
CA GLU A 65 14.48 0.64 -1.82
C GLU A 65 13.56 0.28 -0.65
N ALA A 66 12.40 0.93 -0.57
CA ALA A 66 11.41 0.61 0.45
C ALA A 66 10.92 -0.83 0.32
N GLU A 67 10.66 -1.29 -0.90
CA GLU A 67 10.25 -2.65 -1.16
C GLU A 67 11.26 -3.67 -0.62
N GLN A 68 12.56 -3.40 -0.79
CA GLN A 68 13.61 -4.25 -0.27
C GLN A 68 13.64 -4.29 1.25
N GLN A 69 13.11 -3.27 1.93
CA GLN A 69 13.10 -3.16 3.38
C GLN A 69 11.80 -3.64 4.02
N MET A 70 10.85 -4.14 3.24
CA MET A 70 9.54 -4.56 3.77
C MET A 70 9.62 -5.64 4.83
N GLY A 71 10.66 -6.46 4.82
CA GLY A 71 10.88 -7.46 5.85
C GLY A 71 11.14 -6.88 7.24
N ASN A 72 11.44 -5.58 7.33
CA ASN A 72 11.70 -4.88 8.59
C ASN A 72 10.44 -4.24 9.19
N ILE A 73 9.29 -4.37 8.56
CA ILE A 73 8.03 -3.83 9.09
C ILE A 73 7.68 -4.58 10.37
N PRO A 74 7.50 -3.87 11.52
CA PRO A 74 7.32 -4.54 12.81
C PRO A 74 6.13 -5.50 12.87
N ASN A 75 5.03 -5.17 12.19
CA ASN A 75 3.82 -5.98 12.17
C ASN A 75 3.50 -6.51 10.76
N ALA A 76 4.54 -6.87 10.01
CA ALA A 76 4.40 -7.31 8.63
C ALA A 76 3.46 -8.52 8.49
N ALA A 77 3.54 -9.51 9.38
CA ALA A 77 2.69 -10.69 9.32
C ALA A 77 1.21 -10.34 9.48
N ASP A 78 0.89 -9.43 10.40
CA ASP A 78 -0.49 -8.97 10.60
C ASP A 78 -1.00 -8.23 9.38
N TRP A 79 -0.16 -7.42 8.76
CA TRP A 79 -0.53 -6.69 7.54
C TRP A 79 -0.80 -7.65 6.39
N PHE A 80 0.13 -8.56 6.11
CA PHE A 80 -0.03 -9.50 5.00
C PHE A 80 -1.22 -10.43 5.19
N SER A 81 -1.58 -10.74 6.43
CA SER A 81 -2.75 -11.58 6.72
C SER A 81 -4.08 -10.90 6.41
N CYS A 82 -4.08 -9.57 6.23
CA CYS A 82 -5.28 -8.84 5.84
C CYS A 82 -5.70 -9.14 4.40
N TYR A 83 -4.78 -9.54 3.55
CA TYR A 83 -5.03 -9.75 2.13
C TYR A 83 -5.45 -11.19 1.85
N LYS A 84 -6.52 -11.33 1.07
CA LYS A 84 -6.96 -12.65 0.64
C LYS A 84 -5.90 -13.25 -0.29
N GLU A 85 -5.51 -14.49 0.01
CA GLU A 85 -4.50 -15.18 -0.77
C GLU A 85 -4.90 -15.28 -2.24
N GLY A 86 -3.95 -14.95 -3.13
CA GLY A 86 -4.17 -14.99 -4.57
C GLY A 86 -4.90 -13.79 -5.16
N SER A 87 -5.32 -12.81 -4.32
CA SER A 87 -6.07 -11.64 -4.81
C SER A 87 -5.19 -10.45 -5.15
N ILE A 88 -3.90 -10.46 -4.79
CA ILE A 88 -3.04 -9.28 -4.89
C ILE A 88 -2.56 -9.06 -6.31
N GLY A 89 -2.83 -7.85 -6.84
CA GLY A 89 -2.25 -7.36 -8.09
C GLY A 89 -1.40 -6.13 -7.82
N SER A 90 -0.42 -5.89 -8.68
CA SER A 90 0.49 -4.76 -8.50
C SER A 90 0.81 -4.12 -9.85
N GLN A 91 0.86 -2.80 -9.87
CA GLN A 91 1.23 -2.02 -11.05
C GLN A 91 1.99 -0.78 -10.61
N ASN A 92 3.05 -0.45 -11.33
CA ASN A 92 3.85 0.73 -11.06
C ASN A 92 3.61 1.78 -12.15
N LEU A 93 3.42 3.04 -11.74
CA LEU A 93 3.15 4.13 -12.67
C LEU A 93 4.15 5.27 -12.47
N GLN A 94 4.74 5.71 -13.57
CA GLN A 94 5.57 6.92 -13.59
C GLN A 94 4.70 8.06 -14.13
N GLN A 95 4.47 9.08 -13.33
CA GLN A 95 3.68 10.22 -13.76
C GLN A 95 4.43 11.01 -14.82
N LEU A 96 3.82 11.24 -15.97
CA LEU A 96 4.40 12.03 -17.07
C LEU A 96 3.92 13.47 -17.04
N GLY A 97 2.74 13.72 -16.51
CA GLY A 97 2.20 15.08 -16.46
C GLY A 97 0.96 15.13 -15.58
N SER A 98 0.53 16.35 -15.28
CA SER A 98 -0.69 16.61 -14.53
C SER A 98 -1.32 17.88 -15.11
N PHE A 99 -2.57 17.79 -15.49
CA PHE A 99 -3.30 18.90 -16.12
C PHE A 99 -4.55 19.21 -15.29
N LYS A 100 -4.85 20.52 -15.18
CA LYS A 100 -6.02 20.99 -14.43
C LYS A 100 -6.84 21.92 -15.30
#